data_a5dcbccf94eff7d0c9b36cb521ab2446
#
_entry.id   a5dcbccf94eff7d0c9b36cb521ab2446
#
_cell.length_a   1.000
_cell.length_b   1.000
_cell.length_c   1.000
_cell.angle_alpha   90.00
_cell.angle_beta   90.00
_cell.angle_gamma   90.00
#
_symmetry.space_group_name_H-M   'P 1'
#
loop_
_entity.id
_entity.type
_entity.pdbx_description
1 polymer ?
#
loop_
_entity_poly.entity_id
_entity_poly.type
_entity_poly.pdbx_seq_one_letter_code
_entity_poly.pdbx_strand_id
1 'polypeptide(L)'
;MTISYLPKEEHLLEGTDEQMKRLTSAGIPRTDVEVKIFDDHDSELPPGKMGEIVVKGEVVMKGYWRNPLATSETLRGGWLHTGDLGVMDEKGYVYILDRAKDMIISGGENIYSREIEDIILLHPAVHEVAVIGVPDETWGEAIKAIVALKEGQKATKEDIINFCKEHLASFKKPKSVEFIDAIPKNPYGKVLKRELREKYWAGEARRVR
;
A
#
# COMPACT_ATOMS: atom_id res chain seq x y z
N MET A 1 12.67 -9.99 -10.20
CA MET A 1 11.80 -10.12 -11.40
C MET A 1 11.25 -8.74 -11.71
N THR A 2 11.38 -8.25 -12.95
CA THR A 2 10.82 -6.96 -13.38
C THR A 2 9.62 -7.22 -14.26
N ILE A 3 8.43 -6.73 -13.88
CA ILE A 3 7.17 -6.97 -14.61
C ILE A 3 6.72 -5.74 -15.41
N SER A 4 7.16 -4.56 -14.98
CA SER A 4 6.83 -3.28 -15.61
C SER A 4 8.05 -2.36 -15.58
N TYR A 5 8.01 -1.29 -16.36
CA TYR A 5 9.03 -0.25 -16.38
C TYR A 5 8.41 1.09 -16.78
N LEU A 6 8.94 2.17 -16.24
CA LEU A 6 8.62 3.51 -16.72
C LEU A 6 9.60 3.84 -17.86
N PRO A 7 9.12 4.16 -19.08
CA PRO A 7 9.99 4.53 -20.20
C PRO A 7 10.84 5.75 -19.86
N LYS A 8 12.07 5.80 -20.42
CA LYS A 8 13.02 6.89 -20.13
C LYS A 8 12.45 8.27 -20.46
N GLU A 9 11.66 8.34 -21.51
CA GLU A 9 11.02 9.55 -22.02
C GLU A 9 9.98 10.12 -21.06
N GLU A 10 9.49 9.29 -20.13
CA GLU A 10 8.49 9.67 -19.10
C GLU A 10 9.15 10.15 -17.79
N HIS A 11 10.48 10.12 -17.67
CA HIS A 11 11.21 10.64 -16.51
C HIS A 11 11.39 12.17 -16.66
N LEU A 12 10.29 12.89 -16.69
CA LEU A 12 10.25 14.35 -16.87
C LEU A 12 10.24 15.04 -15.50
N LEU A 13 11.06 16.08 -15.32
CA LEU A 13 11.04 16.93 -14.12
C LEU A 13 9.96 18.01 -14.19
N GLU A 14 9.52 18.35 -15.42
CA GLU A 14 8.47 19.35 -15.71
C GLU A 14 7.58 18.79 -16.83
N GLY A 15 6.29 19.07 -16.77
CA GLY A 15 5.35 18.58 -17.76
C GLY A 15 3.90 18.86 -17.38
N THR A 16 2.96 18.30 -18.13
CA THR A 16 1.54 18.36 -17.80
C THR A 16 1.26 17.52 -16.54
N ASP A 17 0.14 17.79 -15.85
CA ASP A 17 -0.28 17.02 -14.66
C ASP A 17 -0.32 15.52 -14.93
N GLU A 18 -0.75 15.11 -16.12
CA GLU A 18 -0.77 13.71 -16.55
C GLU A 18 0.64 13.13 -16.65
N GLN A 19 1.59 13.85 -17.23
CA GLN A 19 2.99 13.43 -17.32
C GLN A 19 3.62 13.33 -15.94
N MET A 20 3.38 14.32 -15.07
CA MET A 20 3.89 14.28 -13.69
C MET A 20 3.28 13.13 -12.89
N LYS A 21 1.99 12.83 -13.10
CA LYS A 21 1.34 11.67 -12.48
C LYS A 21 2.00 10.35 -12.87
N ARG A 22 2.49 10.19 -14.11
CA ARG A 22 3.17 8.96 -14.55
C ARG A 22 4.44 8.65 -13.78
N LEU A 23 5.12 9.66 -13.23
CA LEU A 23 6.28 9.46 -12.36
C LEU A 23 5.94 8.68 -11.08
N THR A 24 4.67 8.70 -10.65
CA THR A 24 4.21 7.93 -9.48
C THR A 24 3.79 6.49 -9.84
N SER A 25 3.78 6.14 -11.14
CA SER A 25 3.43 4.80 -11.60
C SER A 25 4.60 3.82 -11.49
N ALA A 26 4.28 2.53 -11.47
CA ALA A 26 5.24 1.45 -11.71
C ALA A 26 5.56 1.28 -13.21
N GLY A 27 5.04 2.17 -14.07
CA GLY A 27 5.19 2.13 -15.51
C GLY A 27 4.22 1.21 -16.22
N ILE A 28 4.58 0.82 -17.42
CA ILE A 28 3.81 -0.08 -18.30
C ILE A 28 4.36 -1.51 -18.22
N PRO A 29 3.53 -2.55 -18.47
CA PRO A 29 3.99 -3.93 -18.56
C PRO A 29 5.08 -4.11 -19.63
N ARG A 30 6.02 -5.00 -19.38
CA ARG A 30 6.97 -5.44 -20.39
C ARG A 30 6.24 -6.22 -21.49
N THR A 31 6.85 -6.31 -22.69
CA THR A 31 6.25 -7.00 -23.85
C THR A 31 6.02 -8.49 -23.67
N ASP A 32 6.74 -9.13 -22.75
CA ASP A 32 6.65 -10.56 -22.41
C ASP A 32 5.84 -10.85 -21.14
N VAL A 33 5.12 -9.83 -20.62
CA VAL A 33 4.36 -9.91 -19.37
C VAL A 33 2.97 -9.31 -19.57
N GLU A 34 1.95 -10.04 -19.15
CA GLU A 34 0.60 -9.51 -19.00
C GLU A 34 0.40 -9.05 -17.55
N VAL A 35 -0.09 -7.84 -17.38
CA VAL A 35 -0.51 -7.30 -16.07
C VAL A 35 -1.97 -6.90 -16.18
N LYS A 36 -2.78 -7.30 -15.21
CA LYS A 36 -4.20 -6.96 -15.13
C LYS A 36 -4.58 -6.55 -13.71
N ILE A 37 -5.74 -5.95 -13.57
CA ILE A 37 -6.36 -5.64 -12.29
C ILE A 37 -7.58 -6.52 -12.12
N PHE A 38 -7.62 -7.30 -11.04
CA PHE A 38 -8.72 -8.22 -10.74
C PHE A 38 -9.50 -7.79 -9.50
N ASP A 39 -10.79 -8.10 -9.51
CA ASP A 39 -11.63 -7.97 -8.33
C ASP A 39 -11.48 -9.19 -7.38
N ASP A 40 -12.24 -9.19 -6.27
CA ASP A 40 -12.25 -10.27 -5.27
C ASP A 40 -12.80 -11.61 -5.79
N HIS A 41 -13.35 -11.63 -7.01
CA HIS A 41 -13.88 -12.83 -7.69
C HIS A 41 -12.96 -13.30 -8.83
N ASP A 42 -11.72 -12.83 -8.86
CA ASP A 42 -10.74 -13.10 -9.92
C ASP A 42 -11.23 -12.69 -11.32
N SER A 43 -12.09 -11.66 -11.41
CA SER A 43 -12.58 -11.08 -12.65
C SER A 43 -11.81 -9.81 -13.01
N GLU A 44 -11.48 -9.67 -14.32
CA GLU A 44 -10.75 -8.49 -14.79
C GLU A 44 -11.60 -7.22 -14.69
N LEU A 45 -11.01 -6.19 -14.10
CA LEU A 45 -11.59 -4.87 -13.97
C LEU A 45 -11.20 -3.94 -15.14
N PRO A 46 -12.11 -3.05 -15.59
CA PRO A 46 -11.79 -2.08 -16.62
C PRO A 46 -10.78 -1.03 -16.10
N PRO A 47 -10.07 -0.32 -17.02
CA PRO A 47 -9.16 0.76 -16.65
C PRO A 47 -9.80 1.77 -15.69
N GLY A 48 -9.00 2.29 -14.78
CA GLY A 48 -9.44 3.24 -13.74
C GLY A 48 -10.14 2.62 -12.53
N LYS A 49 -10.41 1.31 -12.56
CA LYS A 49 -10.94 0.59 -11.40
C LYS A 49 -9.80 -0.03 -10.60
N MET A 50 -9.98 -0.05 -9.29
CA MET A 50 -9.02 -0.58 -8.35
C MET A 50 -9.31 -2.04 -8.03
N GLY A 51 -8.25 -2.82 -7.93
CA GLY A 51 -8.27 -4.24 -7.54
C GLY A 51 -6.87 -4.77 -7.31
N GLU A 52 -6.74 -6.09 -7.21
CA GLU A 52 -5.46 -6.77 -7.07
C GLU A 52 -4.69 -6.74 -8.40
N ILE A 53 -3.42 -6.38 -8.33
CA ILE A 53 -2.50 -6.48 -9.49
C ILE A 53 -2.15 -7.95 -9.69
N VAL A 54 -2.50 -8.50 -10.85
CA VAL A 54 -2.17 -9.88 -11.22
C VAL A 54 -1.25 -9.90 -12.42
N VAL A 55 -0.39 -10.92 -12.48
CA VAL A 55 0.69 -11.01 -13.47
C VAL A 55 0.71 -12.38 -14.11
N LYS A 56 0.91 -12.42 -15.43
CA LYS A 56 1.13 -13.64 -16.19
C LYS A 56 2.30 -13.49 -17.17
N GLY A 57 3.11 -14.52 -17.32
CA GLY A 57 4.27 -14.51 -18.22
C GLY A 57 5.35 -15.49 -17.76
N GLU A 58 6.34 -15.71 -18.61
CA GLU A 58 7.44 -16.64 -18.32
C GLU A 58 8.34 -16.21 -17.16
N VAL A 59 8.29 -14.92 -16.79
CA VAL A 59 9.02 -14.36 -15.64
C VAL A 59 8.41 -14.76 -14.30
N VAL A 60 7.17 -15.28 -14.29
CA VAL A 60 6.50 -15.72 -13.08
C VAL A 60 7.16 -17.01 -12.55
N MET A 61 7.34 -17.05 -11.23
CA MET A 61 7.91 -18.23 -10.57
C MET A 61 7.06 -19.48 -10.79
N LYS A 62 7.68 -20.66 -10.75
CA LYS A 62 6.98 -21.94 -10.80
C LYS A 62 6.25 -22.29 -9.51
N GLY A 63 6.61 -21.66 -8.40
CA GLY A 63 6.01 -21.85 -7.07
C GLY A 63 6.98 -21.61 -5.94
N TYR A 64 6.46 -21.70 -4.72
CA TYR A 64 7.25 -21.66 -3.49
C TYR A 64 7.88 -23.02 -3.16
N TRP A 65 9.15 -23.01 -2.80
CA TRP A 65 9.86 -24.23 -2.44
C TRP A 65 9.18 -24.96 -1.27
N ARG A 66 8.82 -26.23 -1.48
CA ARG A 66 8.16 -27.09 -0.49
C ARG A 66 6.90 -26.50 0.16
N ASN A 67 6.22 -25.59 -0.53
CA ASN A 67 4.97 -24.99 -0.04
C ASN A 67 3.89 -25.01 -1.15
N PRO A 68 3.27 -26.17 -1.43
CA PRO A 68 2.27 -26.30 -2.48
C PRO A 68 1.00 -25.50 -2.20
N LEU A 69 0.62 -25.36 -0.91
CA LEU A 69 -0.57 -24.59 -0.54
C LEU A 69 -0.41 -23.11 -0.90
N ALA A 70 0.65 -22.45 -0.42
CA ALA A 70 0.93 -21.06 -0.80
C ALA A 70 1.14 -20.90 -2.31
N THR A 71 1.68 -21.92 -3.00
CA THR A 71 1.83 -21.89 -4.45
C THR A 71 0.47 -21.87 -5.14
N SER A 72 -0.46 -22.74 -4.76
CA SER A 72 -1.79 -22.81 -5.38
C SER A 72 -2.62 -21.55 -5.12
N GLU A 73 -2.50 -20.95 -3.94
CA GLU A 73 -3.15 -19.69 -3.60
C GLU A 73 -2.59 -18.51 -4.42
N THR A 74 -1.26 -18.44 -4.54
CA THR A 74 -0.58 -17.32 -5.23
C THR A 74 -0.66 -17.43 -6.75
N LEU A 75 -0.72 -18.65 -7.31
CA LEU A 75 -0.74 -18.90 -8.76
C LEU A 75 -2.13 -19.37 -9.25
N ARG A 76 -3.20 -19.01 -8.55
CA ARG A 76 -4.56 -19.44 -8.90
C ARG A 76 -5.02 -18.85 -10.25
N GLY A 77 -5.85 -19.56 -10.95
CA GLY A 77 -6.40 -19.12 -12.25
C GLY A 77 -5.35 -18.93 -13.35
N GLY A 78 -4.09 -19.38 -13.14
CA GLY A 78 -3.00 -19.18 -14.10
C GLY A 78 -2.35 -17.79 -14.04
N TRP A 79 -2.65 -17.01 -12.99
CA TRP A 79 -2.11 -15.68 -12.70
C TRP A 79 -1.33 -15.69 -11.40
N LEU A 80 -0.24 -14.93 -11.34
CA LEU A 80 0.42 -14.58 -10.09
C LEU A 80 -0.39 -13.47 -9.41
N HIS A 81 -0.98 -13.75 -8.28
CA HIS A 81 -1.61 -12.81 -7.39
C HIS A 81 -0.54 -12.15 -6.53
N THR A 82 -0.30 -10.85 -6.76
CA THR A 82 0.83 -10.17 -6.13
C THR A 82 0.57 -9.80 -4.66
N GLY A 83 -0.70 -9.69 -4.29
CA GLY A 83 -1.15 -9.14 -3.02
C GLY A 83 -0.99 -7.62 -2.94
N ASP A 84 -0.62 -6.96 -4.04
CA ASP A 84 -0.57 -5.51 -4.14
C ASP A 84 -1.85 -5.01 -4.82
N LEU A 85 -2.46 -3.98 -4.26
CA LEU A 85 -3.63 -3.30 -4.82
C LEU A 85 -3.18 -2.15 -5.71
N GLY A 86 -3.86 -1.98 -6.82
CA GLY A 86 -3.52 -0.92 -7.77
C GLY A 86 -4.62 -0.61 -8.76
N VAL A 87 -4.30 0.32 -9.63
CA VAL A 87 -5.14 0.77 -10.74
C VAL A 87 -4.29 0.77 -12.00
N MET A 88 -4.87 0.37 -13.12
CA MET A 88 -4.27 0.57 -14.44
C MET A 88 -5.06 1.65 -15.18
N ASP A 89 -4.40 2.62 -15.78
CA ASP A 89 -5.06 3.64 -16.58
C ASP A 89 -5.31 3.16 -18.03
N GLU A 90 -6.02 3.96 -18.82
CA GLU A 90 -6.34 3.65 -20.23
C GLU A 90 -5.10 3.52 -21.13
N LYS A 91 -3.94 4.03 -20.68
CA LYS A 91 -2.67 3.96 -21.41
C LYS A 91 -1.79 2.78 -20.93
N GLY A 92 -2.30 2.00 -19.95
CA GLY A 92 -1.61 0.82 -19.42
C GLY A 92 -0.59 1.12 -18.32
N TYR A 93 -0.54 2.35 -17.77
CA TYR A 93 0.30 2.65 -16.61
C TYR A 93 -0.31 2.06 -15.36
N VAL A 94 0.49 1.33 -14.59
CA VAL A 94 0.10 0.67 -13.34
C VAL A 94 0.50 1.54 -12.15
N TYR A 95 -0.47 1.88 -11.32
CA TYR A 95 -0.27 2.65 -10.08
C TYR A 95 -0.50 1.73 -8.90
N ILE A 96 0.53 1.54 -8.08
CA ILE A 96 0.44 0.73 -6.85
C ILE A 96 -0.10 1.62 -5.74
N LEU A 97 -1.21 1.20 -5.12
CA LEU A 97 -1.86 1.95 -4.06
C LEU A 97 -1.45 1.49 -2.66
N ASP A 98 -1.52 0.18 -2.41
CA ASP A 98 -1.15 -0.42 -1.12
C ASP A 98 -1.01 -1.95 -1.27
N ARG A 99 -0.70 -2.62 -0.17
CA ARG A 99 -0.85 -4.08 -0.08
C ARG A 99 -2.22 -4.44 0.46
N ALA A 100 -2.86 -5.46 -0.13
CA ALA A 100 -4.16 -5.94 0.33
C ALA A 100 -4.20 -6.21 1.84
N LYS A 101 -3.16 -6.86 2.37
CA LYS A 101 -3.03 -7.17 3.82
C LYS A 101 -2.78 -5.94 4.72
N ASP A 102 -2.36 -4.82 4.16
CA ASP A 102 -2.06 -3.58 4.90
C ASP A 102 -3.20 -2.56 4.80
N MET A 103 -4.15 -2.78 3.87
CA MET A 103 -5.39 -2.01 3.77
C MET A 103 -6.17 -2.04 5.08
N ILE A 104 -6.73 -0.92 5.48
CA ILE A 104 -7.51 -0.75 6.72
C ILE A 104 -8.99 -0.70 6.35
N ILE A 105 -9.82 -1.49 7.00
CA ILE A 105 -11.28 -1.50 6.79
C ILE A 105 -11.92 -0.80 7.98
N SER A 106 -12.27 0.45 7.81
CA SER A 106 -12.88 1.28 8.86
C SER A 106 -14.27 1.74 8.46
N GLY A 107 -15.31 1.32 9.20
CA GLY A 107 -16.69 1.68 8.91
C GLY A 107 -17.21 1.21 7.54
N GLY A 108 -16.62 0.15 6.99
CA GLY A 108 -16.94 -0.36 5.64
C GLY A 108 -16.15 0.30 4.50
N GLU A 109 -15.34 1.31 4.80
CA GLU A 109 -14.49 1.98 3.82
C GLU A 109 -13.10 1.34 3.73
N ASN A 110 -12.61 1.15 2.53
CA ASN A 110 -11.25 0.69 2.25
C ASN A 110 -10.27 1.87 2.30
N ILE A 111 -9.38 1.87 3.28
CA ILE A 111 -8.42 2.94 3.52
C ILE A 111 -7.02 2.42 3.27
N TYR A 112 -6.29 3.10 2.39
CA TYR A 112 -4.93 2.75 2.01
C TYR A 112 -3.95 3.42 2.95
N SER A 113 -3.21 2.59 3.67
CA SER A 113 -2.23 3.06 4.65
C SER A 113 -1.16 3.93 4.00
N ARG A 114 -0.78 3.62 2.76
CA ARG A 114 0.24 4.35 2.01
C ARG A 114 -0.15 5.80 1.73
N GLU A 115 -1.40 6.08 1.36
CA GLU A 115 -1.89 7.44 1.12
C GLU A 115 -1.71 8.33 2.35
N ILE A 116 -1.96 7.77 3.53
CA ILE A 116 -1.84 8.49 4.80
C ILE A 116 -0.35 8.66 5.17
N GLU A 117 0.47 7.63 4.95
CA GLU A 117 1.91 7.67 5.17
C GLU A 117 2.56 8.76 4.33
N ASP A 118 2.23 8.84 3.04
CA ASP A 118 2.78 9.83 2.12
C ASP A 118 2.45 11.27 2.58
N ILE A 119 1.24 11.50 3.12
CA ILE A 119 0.88 12.82 3.69
C ILE A 119 1.64 13.08 4.99
N ILE A 120 1.71 12.13 5.90
CA ILE A 120 2.41 12.34 7.19
C ILE A 120 3.90 12.59 6.97
N LEU A 121 4.53 11.97 5.97
CA LEU A 121 5.93 12.19 5.61
C LEU A 121 6.22 13.64 5.15
N LEU A 122 5.22 14.39 4.67
CA LEU A 122 5.38 15.80 4.32
C LEU A 122 5.49 16.70 5.57
N HIS A 123 5.12 16.21 6.76
CA HIS A 123 5.22 16.99 7.99
C HIS A 123 6.70 17.23 8.37
N PRO A 124 7.14 18.49 8.61
CA PRO A 124 8.54 18.84 8.76
C PRO A 124 9.31 18.06 9.83
N ALA A 125 8.64 17.69 10.93
CA ALA A 125 9.24 16.99 12.06
C ALA A 125 9.30 15.47 11.89
N VAL A 126 8.62 14.89 10.88
CA VAL A 126 8.53 13.43 10.70
C VAL A 126 9.74 12.92 9.92
N HIS A 127 10.37 11.88 10.45
CA HIS A 127 11.43 11.13 9.77
C HIS A 127 10.87 9.90 9.08
N GLU A 128 10.10 9.08 9.82
CA GLU A 128 9.49 7.86 9.32
C GLU A 128 8.07 7.68 9.86
N VAL A 129 7.24 6.98 9.12
CA VAL A 129 5.88 6.64 9.55
C VAL A 129 5.48 5.26 9.04
N ALA A 130 4.66 4.57 9.83
CA ALA A 130 3.91 3.41 9.42
C ALA A 130 2.46 3.57 9.88
N VAL A 131 1.50 3.38 8.98
CA VAL A 131 0.08 3.45 9.29
C VAL A 131 -0.49 2.05 9.31
N ILE A 132 -1.22 1.74 10.37
CA ILE A 132 -1.81 0.42 10.61
C ILE A 132 -3.26 0.52 11.06
N GLY A 133 -4.05 -0.52 10.78
CA GLY A 133 -5.36 -0.72 11.40
C GLY A 133 -5.23 -1.37 12.77
N VAL A 134 -5.92 -0.82 13.76
CA VAL A 134 -6.04 -1.38 15.11
C VAL A 134 -7.50 -1.66 15.42
N PRO A 135 -7.83 -2.62 16.31
CA PRO A 135 -9.23 -2.91 16.67
C PRO A 135 -9.97 -1.67 17.14
N ASP A 136 -11.22 -1.54 16.71
CA ASP A 136 -12.14 -0.47 17.11
C ASP A 136 -13.57 -1.03 17.22
N GLU A 137 -14.21 -0.86 18.37
CA GLU A 137 -15.55 -1.41 18.66
C GLU A 137 -16.63 -0.86 17.72
N THR A 138 -16.48 0.39 17.26
CA THR A 138 -17.50 1.07 16.44
C THR A 138 -17.27 0.83 14.94
N TRP A 139 -16.01 0.89 14.51
CA TRP A 139 -15.64 0.93 13.09
C TRP A 139 -14.99 -0.36 12.59
N GLY A 140 -14.81 -1.37 13.47
CA GLY A 140 -14.05 -2.60 13.20
C GLY A 140 -12.56 -2.34 13.28
N GLU A 141 -12.04 -1.46 12.45
CA GLU A 141 -10.67 -0.96 12.55
C GLU A 141 -10.62 0.56 12.68
N ALA A 142 -9.66 1.07 13.44
CA ALA A 142 -9.29 2.47 13.48
C ALA A 142 -7.89 2.67 12.93
N ILE A 143 -7.67 3.82 12.29
CA ILE A 143 -6.38 4.22 11.74
C ILE A 143 -5.46 4.65 12.87
N LYS A 144 -4.29 4.02 12.98
CA LYS A 144 -3.22 4.42 13.90
C LYS A 144 -1.96 4.74 13.12
N ALA A 145 -1.39 5.93 13.33
CA ALA A 145 -0.08 6.30 12.82
C ALA A 145 1.00 6.00 13.87
N ILE A 146 2.02 5.27 13.48
CA ILE A 146 3.24 5.05 14.26
C ILE A 146 4.32 5.92 13.62
N VAL A 147 4.87 6.87 14.37
CA VAL A 147 5.71 7.95 13.85
C VAL A 147 7.06 7.98 14.56
N ALA A 148 8.15 8.05 13.79
CA ALA A 148 9.47 8.40 14.28
C ALA A 148 9.79 9.85 13.86
N LEU A 149 10.18 10.68 14.81
CA LEU A 149 10.53 12.08 14.56
C LEU A 149 11.99 12.21 14.13
N LYS A 150 12.30 13.27 13.38
CA LYS A 150 13.68 13.66 13.10
C LYS A 150 14.39 14.06 14.40
N GLU A 151 15.69 13.84 14.44
CA GLU A 151 16.51 14.20 15.60
C GLU A 151 16.34 15.68 15.96
N GLY A 152 16.12 15.96 17.26
CA GLY A 152 15.90 17.32 17.78
C GLY A 152 14.54 17.95 17.43
N GLN A 153 13.71 17.31 16.61
CA GLN A 153 12.36 17.80 16.30
C GLN A 153 11.34 17.34 17.34
N LYS A 154 10.27 18.12 17.47
CA LYS A 154 9.14 17.82 18.36
C LYS A 154 7.82 17.99 17.59
N ALA A 155 6.88 17.12 17.84
CA ALA A 155 5.49 17.24 17.41
C ALA A 155 4.59 16.54 18.43
N THR A 156 3.39 17.05 18.60
CA THR A 156 2.34 16.39 19.40
C THR A 156 1.52 15.43 18.51
N LYS A 157 0.74 14.57 19.14
CA LYS A 157 -0.21 13.70 18.41
C LYS A 157 -1.23 14.54 17.65
N GLU A 158 -1.67 15.61 18.26
CA GLU A 158 -2.63 16.56 17.71
C GLU A 158 -2.08 17.28 16.48
N ASP A 159 -0.79 17.64 16.46
CA ASP A 159 -0.15 18.26 15.29
C ASP A 159 -0.20 17.32 14.08
N ILE A 160 0.16 16.06 14.24
CA ILE A 160 0.09 15.06 13.15
C ILE A 160 -1.36 14.83 12.68
N ILE A 161 -2.31 14.70 13.62
CA ILE A 161 -3.73 14.50 13.26
C ILE A 161 -4.30 15.71 12.54
N ASN A 162 -3.97 16.94 12.98
CA ASN A 162 -4.44 18.16 12.36
C ASN A 162 -3.81 18.35 10.96
N PHE A 163 -2.53 18.05 10.81
CA PHE A 163 -1.87 18.05 9.52
C PHE A 163 -2.58 17.10 8.52
N CYS A 164 -2.95 15.89 8.97
CA CYS A 164 -3.73 14.97 8.13
C CYS A 164 -5.12 15.51 7.78
N LYS A 165 -5.81 16.24 8.68
CA LYS A 165 -7.13 16.83 8.41
C LYS A 165 -7.11 17.87 7.30
N GLU A 166 -6.00 18.57 7.14
CA GLU A 166 -5.84 19.61 6.11
C GLU A 166 -5.59 19.03 4.72
N HIS A 167 -5.10 17.78 4.63
CA HIS A 167 -4.64 17.17 3.38
C HIS A 167 -5.44 15.92 2.96
N LEU A 168 -6.24 15.34 3.87
CA LEU A 168 -6.98 14.10 3.64
C LEU A 168 -8.48 14.26 3.91
N ALA A 169 -9.27 13.41 3.28
CA ALA A 169 -10.68 13.27 3.63
C ALA A 169 -10.83 12.91 5.12
N SER A 170 -11.88 13.43 5.76
CA SER A 170 -12.08 13.32 7.22
C SER A 170 -12.01 11.89 7.79
N PHE A 171 -12.49 10.91 7.04
CA PHE A 171 -12.49 9.50 7.44
C PHE A 171 -11.11 8.81 7.31
N LYS A 172 -10.16 9.42 6.57
CA LYS A 172 -8.80 8.89 6.39
C LYS A 172 -7.79 9.38 7.43
N LYS A 173 -8.15 10.38 8.25
CA LYS A 173 -7.22 10.86 9.28
C LYS A 173 -6.98 9.81 10.38
N PRO A 174 -5.77 9.71 10.93
CA PRO A 174 -5.51 8.85 12.08
C PRO A 174 -6.41 9.19 13.28
N LYS A 175 -6.97 8.17 13.92
CA LYS A 175 -7.68 8.30 15.20
C LYS A 175 -6.70 8.41 16.36
N SER A 176 -5.51 7.84 16.21
CA SER A 176 -4.46 7.89 17.22
C SER A 176 -3.07 7.92 16.59
N VAL A 177 -2.13 8.52 17.31
CA VAL A 177 -0.70 8.58 16.95
C VAL A 177 0.13 8.03 18.10
N GLU A 178 1.15 7.25 17.77
CA GLU A 178 2.16 6.76 18.70
C GLU A 178 3.54 7.14 18.20
N PHE A 179 4.36 7.71 19.07
CA PHE A 179 5.75 8.02 18.75
C PHE A 179 6.66 6.89 19.23
N ILE A 180 7.60 6.49 18.36
CA ILE A 180 8.65 5.52 18.65
C ILE A 180 10.00 6.02 18.14
N ASP A 181 11.08 5.47 18.64
CA ASP A 181 12.43 5.90 18.23
C ASP A 181 12.75 5.54 16.78
N ALA A 182 12.33 4.35 16.33
CA ALA A 182 12.54 3.89 14.95
C ALA A 182 11.44 2.91 14.52
N ILE A 183 11.04 2.98 13.24
CA ILE A 183 10.11 2.03 12.65
C ILE A 183 10.82 0.69 12.40
N PRO A 184 10.29 -0.47 12.88
CA PRO A 184 10.91 -1.77 12.68
C PRO A 184 10.95 -2.13 11.19
N LYS A 185 12.14 -2.53 10.73
CA LYS A 185 12.41 -2.91 9.34
C LYS A 185 13.16 -4.24 9.27
N ASN A 186 12.93 -4.97 8.20
CA ASN A 186 13.77 -6.13 7.90
C ASN A 186 15.17 -5.68 7.40
N PRO A 187 16.15 -6.61 7.25
CA PRO A 187 17.49 -6.28 6.77
C PRO A 187 17.54 -5.59 5.38
N TYR A 188 16.46 -5.67 4.60
CA TYR A 188 16.33 -5.04 3.28
C TYR A 188 15.63 -3.66 3.34
N GLY A 189 15.40 -3.11 4.54
CA GLY A 189 14.76 -1.80 4.73
C GLY A 189 13.23 -1.80 4.65
N LYS A 190 12.58 -2.96 4.48
CA LYS A 190 11.11 -3.04 4.41
C LYS A 190 10.49 -2.95 5.80
N VAL A 191 9.54 -2.03 5.97
CA VAL A 191 8.77 -1.85 7.22
C VAL A 191 8.01 -3.13 7.58
N LEU A 192 8.10 -3.54 8.82
CA LEU A 192 7.45 -4.72 9.37
C LEU A 192 6.11 -4.37 10.04
N LYS A 193 5.14 -3.88 9.22
CA LYS A 193 3.79 -3.50 9.72
C LYS A 193 3.11 -4.60 10.54
N ARG A 194 3.39 -5.87 10.22
CA ARG A 194 2.86 -7.00 11.00
C ARG A 194 3.28 -6.93 12.47
N GLU A 195 4.55 -6.70 12.75
CA GLU A 195 5.08 -6.61 14.13
C GLU A 195 4.45 -5.42 14.88
N LEU A 196 4.27 -4.28 14.17
CA LEU A 196 3.58 -3.12 14.75
C LEU A 196 2.13 -3.41 15.11
N ARG A 197 1.43 -4.23 14.31
CA ARG A 197 0.02 -4.60 14.56
C ARG A 197 -0.15 -5.62 15.67
N GLU A 198 0.74 -6.60 15.77
CA GLU A 198 0.60 -7.75 16.68
C GLU A 198 0.29 -7.34 18.12
N LYS A 199 0.89 -6.25 18.61
CA LYS A 199 0.64 -5.76 19.98
C LYS A 199 -0.79 -5.25 20.22
N TYR A 200 -1.54 -4.87 19.17
CA TYR A 200 -2.92 -4.38 19.29
C TYR A 200 -3.95 -5.47 19.01
N TRP A 201 -3.57 -6.50 18.27
CA TRP A 201 -4.44 -7.62 17.88
C TRP A 201 -4.25 -8.86 18.75
N ALA A 202 -3.58 -8.75 19.91
CA ALA A 202 -3.33 -9.87 20.81
C ALA A 202 -4.65 -10.49 21.28
N GLY A 203 -4.99 -11.68 20.76
CA GLY A 203 -6.21 -12.43 21.09
C GLY A 203 -7.36 -12.23 20.10
N GLU A 204 -7.25 -11.37 19.10
CA GLU A 204 -8.27 -11.16 18.07
C GLU A 204 -7.73 -11.48 16.68
N ALA A 205 -8.55 -12.12 15.84
CA ALA A 205 -8.23 -12.35 14.43
C ALA A 205 -8.61 -11.14 13.60
N ARG A 206 -7.65 -10.53 12.93
CA ARG A 206 -7.91 -9.46 11.95
C ARG A 206 -8.69 -10.03 10.76
N ARG A 207 -9.83 -9.40 10.41
CA ARG A 207 -10.71 -9.83 9.31
C ARG A 207 -10.30 -9.26 7.94
N VAL A 208 -9.04 -9.07 7.68
CA VAL A 208 -8.55 -8.71 6.33
C VAL A 208 -8.27 -9.99 5.56
N ARG A 209 -8.87 -10.10 4.38
CA ARG A 209 -8.70 -11.22 3.43
C ARG A 209 -7.31 -11.25 2.82
#